data_c90359d6b432c78c59d114f75afcb8ec
#
_entry.id   c90359d6b432c78c59d114f75afcb8ec
#
_cell.length_a   1.000
_cell.length_b   1.000
_cell.length_c   1.000
_cell.angle_alpha   90.00
_cell.angle_beta   90.00
_cell.angle_gamma   90.00
#
_symmetry.space_group_name_H-M   'P 1'
#
loop_
_entity.id
_entity.type
_entity.pdbx_description
1 polymer ?
#
loop_
_entity_poly.entity_id
_entity_poly.type
_entity_poly.pdbx_seq_one_letter_code
_entity_poly.pdbx_strand_id
1 'polypeptide(L)'
;MYHRQLYTLMVGDGTRLTRPLKLLGQILLHPGRLAKIIFAKHWSRRTIIILVMQTLDNSIALRPRKGPFGSFWLQTEQDPERPTPTFIPIANEAAEWFAKRTGGIAQSALTEALFNIPTTAHILGGAVIAADPSEGVIDANQRVFGYENLLVCDGSAIPANVGVNPSLTITALAEHAMSQVPAAGAGAEQGEPTSAAA
;
A
#
# COMPACT_ATOMS: atom_id res chain seq x y z
N MET A 1 15.28 -12.77 5.38
CA MET A 1 14.80 -14.15 5.51
C MET A 1 13.27 -14.29 5.55
N TYR A 2 12.52 -13.22 5.77
CA TYR A 2 11.06 -13.23 6.02
C TYR A 2 10.15 -13.26 4.78
N HIS A 3 10.65 -12.96 3.58
CA HIS A 3 9.80 -12.84 2.38
C HIS A 3 9.34 -14.17 1.74
N ARG A 4 9.99 -15.29 2.03
CA ARG A 4 9.62 -16.58 1.44
C ARG A 4 8.24 -17.10 1.87
N GLN A 5 7.81 -16.74 3.06
CA GLN A 5 6.56 -17.22 3.67
C GLN A 5 5.33 -16.47 3.18
N LEU A 6 5.51 -15.42 2.38
CA LEU A 6 4.40 -14.59 1.88
C LEU A 6 3.81 -15.07 0.56
N TYR A 7 4.42 -16.07 -0.08
CA TYR A 7 4.01 -16.54 -1.41
C TYR A 7 3.83 -18.05 -1.44
N THR A 8 2.87 -18.48 -2.25
CA THR A 8 2.50 -19.89 -2.45
C THR A 8 2.21 -20.16 -3.93
N LEU A 9 1.86 -21.40 -4.28
CA LEU A 9 1.39 -21.73 -5.62
C LEU A 9 0.20 -20.86 -5.99
N MET A 10 0.16 -20.41 -7.24
CA MET A 10 -0.90 -19.54 -7.72
C MET A 10 -2.26 -20.21 -7.64
N VAL A 11 -3.24 -19.44 -7.20
CA VAL A 11 -4.63 -19.86 -7.07
C VAL A 11 -5.49 -18.90 -7.89
N GLY A 12 -6.39 -19.46 -8.71
CA GLY A 12 -7.36 -18.68 -9.46
C GLY A 12 -8.48 -18.11 -8.60
N ASP A 13 -9.48 -17.53 -9.24
CA ASP A 13 -10.65 -16.93 -8.60
C ASP A 13 -11.34 -17.87 -7.61
N GLY A 14 -12.00 -17.29 -6.64
CA GLY A 14 -12.75 -18.05 -5.64
C GLY A 14 -13.17 -17.23 -4.43
N THR A 15 -13.76 -17.92 -3.48
CA THR A 15 -14.23 -17.38 -2.20
C THR A 15 -13.24 -17.72 -1.08
N ARG A 16 -13.48 -17.19 0.12
CA ARG A 16 -12.72 -17.54 1.33
C ARG A 16 -12.69 -19.04 1.64
N LEU A 17 -13.68 -19.81 1.16
CA LEU A 17 -13.73 -21.26 1.35
C LEU A 17 -13.10 -22.01 0.18
N THR A 18 -13.37 -21.58 -1.03
CA THR A 18 -12.93 -22.33 -2.23
C THR A 18 -11.46 -22.09 -2.58
N ARG A 19 -10.88 -20.93 -2.29
CA ARG A 19 -9.45 -20.67 -2.57
C ARG A 19 -8.49 -21.54 -1.77
N PRO A 20 -8.65 -21.72 -0.46
CA PRO A 20 -7.83 -22.69 0.30
C PRO A 20 -7.94 -24.12 -0.21
N LEU A 21 -9.13 -24.55 -0.63
CA LEU A 21 -9.32 -25.88 -1.23
C LEU A 21 -8.62 -26.00 -2.58
N LYS A 22 -8.68 -24.98 -3.43
CA LYS A 22 -7.94 -24.92 -4.68
C LYS A 22 -6.43 -24.94 -4.44
N LEU A 23 -5.95 -24.20 -3.41
CA LEU A 23 -4.54 -24.22 -3.02
C LEU A 23 -4.12 -25.64 -2.59
N LEU A 24 -4.91 -26.31 -1.76
CA LEU A 24 -4.64 -27.69 -1.34
C LEU A 24 -4.55 -28.61 -2.56
N GLY A 25 -5.49 -28.49 -3.50
CA GLY A 25 -5.44 -29.23 -4.76
C GLY A 25 -4.15 -28.99 -5.56
N GLN A 26 -3.72 -27.72 -5.68
CA GLN A 26 -2.46 -27.37 -6.34
C GLN A 26 -1.24 -27.98 -5.63
N ILE A 27 -1.23 -27.99 -4.31
CA ILE A 27 -0.15 -28.59 -3.51
C ILE A 27 -0.08 -30.10 -3.74
N LEU A 28 -1.21 -30.77 -3.73
CA LEU A 28 -1.28 -32.21 -3.93
C LEU A 28 -0.88 -32.62 -5.36
N LEU A 29 -1.29 -31.84 -6.35
CA LEU A 29 -0.97 -32.09 -7.76
C LEU A 29 0.48 -31.71 -8.12
N HIS A 30 1.05 -30.73 -7.44
CA HIS A 30 2.36 -30.15 -7.77
C HIS A 30 3.29 -30.00 -6.56
N PRO A 31 3.53 -31.05 -5.74
CA PRO A 31 4.34 -30.94 -4.52
C PRO A 31 5.78 -30.49 -4.81
N GLY A 32 6.33 -30.90 -5.95
CA GLY A 32 7.68 -30.47 -6.35
C GLY A 32 7.78 -28.99 -6.69
N ARG A 33 6.71 -28.33 -7.16
CA ARG A 33 6.69 -26.89 -7.37
C ARG A 33 6.68 -26.15 -6.04
N LEU A 34 5.88 -26.58 -5.09
CA LEU A 34 5.86 -26.01 -3.74
C LEU A 34 7.22 -26.14 -3.07
N ALA A 35 7.85 -27.32 -3.13
CA ALA A 35 9.18 -27.53 -2.60
C ALA A 35 10.22 -26.56 -3.21
N LYS A 36 10.17 -26.34 -4.53
CA LYS A 36 11.04 -25.35 -5.19
C LYS A 36 10.83 -23.93 -4.65
N ILE A 37 9.60 -23.51 -4.34
CA ILE A 37 9.30 -22.20 -3.74
C ILE A 37 9.88 -22.13 -2.32
N ILE A 38 9.58 -23.12 -1.47
CA ILE A 38 9.97 -23.13 -0.05
C ILE A 38 11.49 -23.21 0.11
N PHE A 39 12.15 -24.07 -0.66
CA PHE A 39 13.59 -24.33 -0.55
C PHE A 39 14.43 -23.52 -1.55
N ALA A 40 13.87 -22.52 -2.21
CA ALA A 40 14.60 -21.67 -3.15
C ALA A 40 15.79 -20.98 -2.47
N LYS A 41 17.01 -21.22 -2.95
CA LYS A 41 18.20 -20.45 -2.53
C LYS A 41 18.24 -19.13 -3.29
N HIS A 42 18.76 -18.09 -2.65
CA HIS A 42 18.87 -16.74 -3.25
C HIS A 42 17.53 -16.20 -3.81
N TRP A 43 16.47 -16.30 -3.01
CA TRP A 43 15.11 -15.97 -3.41
C TRP A 43 15.00 -14.59 -4.10
N SER A 44 15.62 -13.56 -3.56
CA SER A 44 15.61 -12.21 -4.13
C SER A 44 16.20 -12.08 -5.55
N ARG A 45 17.08 -13.02 -5.94
CA ARG A 45 17.65 -13.07 -7.29
C ARG A 45 16.85 -13.92 -8.27
N ARG A 46 15.86 -14.64 -7.78
CA ARG A 46 15.08 -15.64 -8.55
C ARG A 46 13.59 -15.36 -8.57
N THR A 47 13.16 -14.28 -7.92
CA THR A 47 11.74 -13.92 -7.84
C THR A 47 11.53 -12.55 -8.43
N ILE A 48 10.53 -12.43 -9.28
CA ILE A 48 10.01 -11.18 -9.81
C ILE A 48 8.67 -10.95 -9.14
N ILE A 49 8.49 -9.80 -8.51
CA ILE A 49 7.21 -9.37 -7.94
C ILE A 49 6.49 -8.57 -9.02
N ILE A 50 5.32 -9.05 -9.43
CA ILE A 50 4.45 -8.34 -10.36
C ILE A 50 3.41 -7.62 -9.52
N LEU A 51 3.46 -6.30 -9.52
CA LEU A 51 2.47 -5.45 -8.88
C LEU A 51 1.47 -5.02 -9.95
N VAL A 52 0.23 -5.44 -9.80
CA VAL A 52 -0.85 -5.10 -10.71
C VAL A 52 -1.75 -4.08 -10.07
N MET A 53 -1.98 -2.98 -10.78
CA MET A 53 -2.83 -1.89 -10.34
C MET A 53 -4.02 -1.73 -11.25
N GLN A 54 -5.16 -1.38 -10.67
CA GLN A 54 -6.41 -1.12 -11.39
C GLN A 54 -6.88 0.29 -11.08
N THR A 55 -7.48 0.94 -12.08
CA THR A 55 -8.18 2.21 -11.92
C THR A 55 -9.63 1.90 -11.61
N LEU A 56 -9.96 1.73 -10.34
CA LEU A 56 -11.31 1.50 -9.85
C LEU A 56 -11.67 2.60 -8.85
N ASP A 57 -12.91 3.07 -8.94
CA ASP A 57 -13.48 3.99 -7.97
C ASP A 57 -13.99 3.21 -6.76
N ASN A 58 -13.07 2.77 -5.92
CA ASN A 58 -13.35 2.09 -4.66
C ASN A 58 -12.53 2.71 -3.52
N SER A 59 -13.05 2.59 -2.31
CA SER A 59 -12.39 3.11 -1.13
C SER A 59 -12.49 2.15 0.05
N ILE A 60 -11.54 2.29 0.97
CA ILE A 60 -11.53 1.59 2.25
C ILE A 60 -11.44 2.63 3.35
N ALA A 61 -12.41 2.63 4.26
CA ALA A 61 -12.36 3.45 5.46
C ALA A 61 -11.69 2.68 6.60
N LEU A 62 -10.94 3.40 7.44
CA LEU A 62 -10.41 2.89 8.70
C LEU A 62 -11.31 3.36 9.84
N ARG A 63 -11.92 2.44 10.56
CA ARG A 63 -12.79 2.74 11.70
C ARG A 63 -12.15 2.29 13.02
N PRO A 64 -12.06 3.16 14.03
CA PRO A 64 -11.61 2.74 15.34
C PRO A 64 -12.68 1.84 16.00
N ARG A 65 -12.26 0.69 16.48
CA ARG A 65 -13.10 -0.23 17.26
C ARG A 65 -12.56 -0.35 18.67
N LYS A 66 -13.49 -0.26 19.64
CA LYS A 66 -13.16 -0.53 21.05
C LYS A 66 -13.11 -2.04 21.27
N GLY A 67 -12.03 -2.50 21.86
CA GLY A 67 -11.83 -3.87 22.26
C GLY A 67 -12.01 -4.09 23.75
N PRO A 68 -11.87 -5.33 24.22
CA PRO A 68 -11.85 -5.66 25.64
C PRO A 68 -10.75 -4.87 26.35
N PHE A 69 -10.99 -4.58 27.64
CA PHE A 69 -10.02 -3.88 28.51
C PHE A 69 -9.58 -2.49 28.05
N GLY A 70 -10.43 -1.78 27.27
CA GLY A 70 -10.12 -0.43 26.79
C GLY A 70 -9.13 -0.37 25.62
N SER A 71 -8.78 -1.49 25.02
CA SER A 71 -7.95 -1.53 23.82
C SER A 71 -8.69 -0.94 22.61
N PHE A 72 -7.90 -0.37 21.68
CA PHE A 72 -8.41 0.11 20.41
C PHE A 72 -7.68 -0.59 19.27
N TRP A 73 -8.40 -0.93 18.20
CA TRP A 73 -7.80 -1.34 16.94
C TRP A 73 -8.51 -0.66 15.78
N LEU A 74 -7.82 -0.54 14.66
CA LEU A 74 -8.40 -0.06 13.42
C LEU A 74 -8.97 -1.25 12.65
N GLN A 75 -10.22 -1.13 12.23
CA GLN A 75 -10.88 -2.09 11.35
C GLN A 75 -11.11 -1.44 9.99
N THR A 76 -10.84 -2.18 8.93
CA THR A 76 -11.17 -1.78 7.57
C THR A 76 -12.67 -1.96 7.31
N GLU A 77 -13.28 -0.98 6.70
CA GLU A 77 -14.65 -1.00 6.22
C GLU A 77 -14.63 -0.69 4.72
N GLN A 78 -15.28 -1.54 3.94
CA GLN A 78 -15.40 -1.35 2.49
C GLN A 78 -16.75 -0.77 2.16
N ASP A 79 -16.82 0.01 1.08
CA ASP A 79 -18.08 0.43 0.49
C ASP A 79 -18.81 -0.81 -0.07
N PRO A 80 -20.02 -1.13 0.41
CA PRO A 80 -20.77 -2.30 -0.08
C PRO A 80 -21.16 -2.20 -1.56
N GLU A 81 -21.30 -0.98 -2.10
CA GLU A 81 -21.68 -0.76 -3.50
C GLU A 81 -20.45 -0.87 -4.42
N ARG A 82 -19.25 -0.60 -3.88
CA ARG A 82 -17.98 -0.58 -4.63
C ARG A 82 -16.89 -1.35 -3.90
N PRO A 83 -17.06 -2.66 -3.69
CA PRO A 83 -16.11 -3.45 -2.93
C PRO A 83 -14.77 -3.58 -3.67
N THR A 84 -13.70 -3.68 -2.90
CA THR A 84 -12.37 -3.96 -3.45
C THR A 84 -12.34 -5.36 -4.05
N PRO A 85 -11.92 -5.54 -5.32
CA PRO A 85 -11.83 -6.85 -5.94
C PRO A 85 -10.81 -7.72 -5.20
N THR A 86 -11.15 -8.96 -4.97
CA THR A 86 -10.27 -9.96 -4.33
C THR A 86 -9.50 -10.79 -5.36
N PHE A 87 -9.80 -10.62 -6.65
CA PHE A 87 -9.17 -11.32 -7.75
C PHE A 87 -9.08 -10.43 -8.99
N ILE A 88 -7.93 -10.46 -9.64
CA ILE A 88 -7.66 -9.71 -10.87
C ILE A 88 -7.23 -10.71 -11.95
N PRO A 89 -8.12 -11.11 -12.89
CA PRO A 89 -7.83 -12.15 -13.89
C PRO A 89 -6.55 -11.89 -14.68
N ILE A 90 -6.40 -10.69 -15.22
CA ILE A 90 -5.24 -10.31 -16.04
C ILE A 90 -3.92 -10.40 -15.27
N ALA A 91 -3.94 -10.22 -13.94
CA ALA A 91 -2.76 -10.39 -13.10
C ALA A 91 -2.25 -11.84 -13.10
N ASN A 92 -3.20 -12.77 -12.99
CA ASN A 92 -2.88 -14.21 -13.02
C ASN A 92 -2.39 -14.63 -14.42
N GLU A 93 -3.05 -14.17 -15.48
CA GLU A 93 -2.64 -14.44 -16.85
C GLU A 93 -1.23 -13.92 -17.13
N ALA A 94 -0.91 -12.70 -16.71
CA ALA A 94 0.41 -12.12 -16.83
C ALA A 94 1.45 -12.93 -16.06
N ALA A 95 1.16 -13.32 -14.81
CA ALA A 95 2.07 -14.12 -14.00
C ALA A 95 2.33 -15.51 -14.62
N GLU A 96 1.30 -16.16 -15.17
CA GLU A 96 1.46 -17.42 -15.89
C GLU A 96 2.28 -17.25 -17.18
N TRP A 97 2.01 -16.18 -17.92
CA TRP A 97 2.75 -15.89 -19.14
C TRP A 97 4.25 -15.70 -18.87
N PHE A 98 4.59 -14.91 -17.82
CA PHE A 98 5.96 -14.75 -17.38
C PHE A 98 6.59 -16.09 -16.93
N ALA A 99 5.86 -16.86 -16.12
CA ALA A 99 6.34 -18.16 -15.64
C ALA A 99 6.65 -19.11 -16.81
N LYS A 100 5.77 -19.18 -17.83
CA LYS A 100 5.99 -20.00 -19.03
C LYS A 100 7.24 -19.56 -19.81
N ARG A 101 7.45 -18.24 -19.97
CA ARG A 101 8.59 -17.69 -20.70
C ARG A 101 9.92 -17.85 -20.00
N THR A 102 9.92 -17.79 -18.68
CA THR A 102 11.16 -17.86 -17.86
C THR A 102 11.45 -19.24 -17.30
N GLY A 103 10.59 -20.23 -17.54
CA GLY A 103 10.68 -21.54 -16.87
C GLY A 103 10.44 -21.44 -15.36
N GLY A 104 9.78 -20.39 -14.92
CA GLY A 104 9.46 -20.10 -13.52
C GLY A 104 8.18 -20.76 -13.02
N ILE A 105 7.76 -20.39 -11.82
CA ILE A 105 6.52 -20.84 -11.18
C ILE A 105 5.71 -19.60 -10.83
N ALA A 106 4.50 -19.50 -11.39
CA ALA A 106 3.55 -18.46 -11.01
C ALA A 106 3.10 -18.65 -9.56
N GLN A 107 3.03 -17.56 -8.81
CA GLN A 107 2.76 -17.54 -7.38
C GLN A 107 1.70 -16.50 -7.05
N SER A 108 0.91 -16.77 -6.00
CA SER A 108 0.02 -15.79 -5.36
C SER A 108 0.54 -15.41 -3.97
N ALA A 109 0.12 -14.27 -3.47
CA ALA A 109 0.31 -13.94 -2.06
C ALA A 109 -0.45 -14.94 -1.18
N LEU A 110 0.17 -15.33 -0.06
CA LEU A 110 -0.41 -16.32 0.85
C LEU A 110 -1.72 -15.82 1.48
N THR A 111 -1.79 -14.53 1.81
CA THR A 111 -2.99 -13.87 2.35
C THR A 111 -4.16 -13.94 1.37
N GLU A 112 -3.88 -13.74 0.09
CA GLU A 112 -4.84 -13.86 -0.98
C GLU A 112 -5.31 -15.31 -1.16
N ALA A 113 -4.38 -16.26 -1.20
CA ALA A 113 -4.68 -17.67 -1.43
C ALA A 113 -5.43 -18.33 -0.28
N LEU A 114 -5.15 -17.98 0.99
CA LEU A 114 -5.76 -18.57 2.18
C LEU A 114 -6.97 -17.81 2.68
N PHE A 115 -6.92 -16.47 2.68
CA PHE A 115 -7.93 -15.65 3.34
C PHE A 115 -8.79 -14.85 2.37
N ASN A 116 -8.47 -14.91 1.07
CA ASN A 116 -9.11 -14.07 0.05
C ASN A 116 -9.00 -12.57 0.37
N ILE A 117 -7.85 -12.17 0.92
CA ILE A 117 -7.55 -10.78 1.29
C ILE A 117 -6.55 -10.23 0.28
N PRO A 118 -6.95 -9.26 -0.56
CA PRO A 118 -6.03 -8.59 -1.45
C PRO A 118 -5.04 -7.75 -0.64
N THR A 119 -3.83 -7.61 -1.16
CA THR A 119 -2.80 -6.76 -0.56
C THR A 119 -2.49 -5.59 -1.49
N THR A 120 -2.22 -4.44 -0.91
CA THR A 120 -1.74 -3.26 -1.63
C THR A 120 -0.43 -2.77 -1.05
N ALA A 121 0.43 -2.22 -1.90
CA ALA A 121 1.66 -1.53 -1.48
C ALA A 121 1.48 0.00 -1.49
N HIS A 122 0.38 0.50 -2.07
CA HIS A 122 0.13 1.93 -2.24
C HIS A 122 -1.23 2.28 -1.62
N ILE A 123 -1.17 2.79 -0.40
CA ILE A 123 -2.34 3.30 0.31
C ILE A 123 -2.41 4.79 0.03
N LEU A 124 -3.48 5.23 -0.63
CA LEU A 124 -3.70 6.63 -0.98
C LEU A 124 -4.90 7.18 -0.21
N GLY A 125 -4.90 8.48 0.04
CA GLY A 125 -5.98 9.16 0.73
C GLY A 125 -5.93 9.01 2.25
N GLY A 126 -6.82 9.74 2.93
CA GLY A 126 -6.92 9.79 4.39
C GLY A 126 -6.47 11.11 5.00
N ALA A 127 -5.50 11.81 4.40
CA ALA A 127 -5.09 13.15 4.80
C ALA A 127 -5.02 14.07 3.56
N VAL A 128 -6.16 14.23 2.89
CA VAL A 128 -6.24 14.88 1.59
C VAL A 128 -5.97 16.37 1.67
N ILE A 129 -5.37 16.92 0.60
CA ILE A 129 -5.13 18.33 0.41
C ILE A 129 -6.46 19.05 0.14
N ALA A 130 -6.71 20.17 0.80
CA ALA A 130 -7.89 20.98 0.63
C ALA A 130 -7.60 22.49 0.83
N ALA A 131 -8.59 23.31 0.49
CA ALA A 131 -8.51 24.76 0.73
C ALA A 131 -8.72 25.14 2.20
N ASP A 132 -9.52 24.36 2.92
CA ASP A 132 -9.83 24.60 4.33
C ASP A 132 -10.08 23.29 5.11
N PRO A 133 -10.12 23.32 6.46
CA PRO A 133 -10.24 22.11 7.28
C PRO A 133 -11.61 21.43 7.23
N SER A 134 -12.62 22.00 6.58
CA SER A 134 -13.92 21.35 6.40
C SER A 134 -13.91 20.35 5.25
N GLU A 135 -12.97 20.49 4.31
CA GLU A 135 -12.87 19.68 3.09
C GLU A 135 -11.69 18.69 3.12
N GLY A 136 -10.68 18.94 3.96
CA GLY A 136 -9.51 18.07 4.04
C GLY A 136 -8.71 18.22 5.32
N VAL A 137 -7.53 17.64 5.32
CA VAL A 137 -6.68 17.55 6.51
C VAL A 137 -5.44 18.45 6.43
N ILE A 138 -4.95 18.69 5.21
CA ILE A 138 -3.72 19.43 4.94
C ILE A 138 -3.93 20.50 3.86
N ASP A 139 -3.14 21.55 3.93
CA ASP A 139 -3.10 22.60 2.90
C ASP A 139 -2.25 22.19 1.67
N ALA A 140 -2.14 23.10 0.69
CA ALA A 140 -1.35 22.88 -0.53
C ALA A 140 0.16 22.71 -0.26
N ASN A 141 0.65 23.14 0.89
CA ASN A 141 2.03 22.95 1.35
C ASN A 141 2.18 21.69 2.22
N GLN A 142 1.13 20.88 2.28
CA GLN A 142 1.05 19.62 3.06
C GLN A 142 1.16 19.81 4.58
N ARG A 143 0.86 21.00 5.09
CA ARG A 143 0.76 21.31 6.52
C ARG A 143 -0.60 20.89 7.03
N VAL A 144 -0.62 20.22 8.17
CA VAL A 144 -1.88 19.84 8.84
C VAL A 144 -2.57 21.07 9.39
N PHE A 145 -3.84 21.27 9.05
CA PHE A 145 -4.61 22.39 9.55
C PHE A 145 -4.64 22.45 11.09
N GLY A 146 -4.34 23.62 11.65
CA GLY A 146 -4.27 23.82 13.09
C GLY A 146 -2.96 23.37 13.75
N TYR A 147 -1.96 22.93 12.99
CA TYR A 147 -0.65 22.54 13.49
C TYR A 147 0.47 23.24 12.72
N GLU A 148 1.35 23.95 13.39
CA GLU A 148 2.43 24.71 12.74
C GLU A 148 3.58 23.83 12.19
N ASN A 149 3.88 22.72 12.87
CA ASN A 149 5.08 21.93 12.60
C ASN A 149 4.75 20.46 12.23
N LEU A 150 3.56 20.20 11.70
CA LEU A 150 3.13 18.88 11.27
C LEU A 150 2.86 18.85 9.77
N LEU A 151 3.60 18.00 9.07
CA LEU A 151 3.49 17.78 7.62
C LEU A 151 3.09 16.33 7.34
N VAL A 152 2.33 16.13 6.26
CA VAL A 152 2.02 14.79 5.73
C VAL A 152 2.70 14.64 4.38
N CYS A 153 3.75 13.80 4.32
CA CYS A 153 4.62 13.66 3.15
C CYS A 153 4.58 12.26 2.53
N ASP A 154 3.42 11.62 2.56
CA ASP A 154 3.25 10.28 2.03
C ASP A 154 2.01 10.17 1.13
N GLY A 155 1.66 8.93 0.73
CA GLY A 155 0.53 8.67 -0.15
C GLY A 155 -0.83 9.08 0.42
N SER A 156 -0.95 9.35 1.73
CA SER A 156 -2.20 9.78 2.32
C SER A 156 -2.63 11.19 1.88
N ALA A 157 -1.69 12.01 1.40
CA ALA A 157 -1.95 13.31 0.82
C ALA A 157 -2.68 13.24 -0.54
N ILE A 158 -2.63 12.11 -1.24
CA ILE A 158 -3.19 11.93 -2.57
C ILE A 158 -4.68 11.56 -2.46
N PRO A 159 -5.60 12.38 -2.99
CA PRO A 159 -7.04 12.21 -2.74
C PRO A 159 -7.68 11.05 -3.53
N ALA A 160 -7.05 10.59 -4.62
CA ALA A 160 -7.64 9.61 -5.52
C ALA A 160 -6.59 8.73 -6.19
N ASN A 161 -7.05 7.62 -6.80
CA ASN A 161 -6.20 6.76 -7.60
C ASN A 161 -5.69 7.51 -8.85
N VAL A 162 -4.37 7.61 -8.99
CA VAL A 162 -3.73 8.33 -10.10
C VAL A 162 -3.67 7.52 -11.42
N GLY A 163 -4.21 6.30 -11.45
CA GLY A 163 -4.29 5.44 -12.64
C GLY A 163 -2.98 4.75 -13.03
N VAL A 164 -1.87 5.10 -12.37
CA VAL A 164 -0.53 4.55 -12.58
C VAL A 164 0.14 4.31 -11.24
N ASN A 165 1.37 3.76 -11.26
CA ASN A 165 2.15 3.63 -10.03
C ASN A 165 2.33 5.01 -9.35
N PRO A 166 1.87 5.21 -8.11
CA PRO A 166 1.86 6.52 -7.46
C PRO A 166 3.20 6.94 -6.87
N SER A 167 4.24 6.11 -6.92
CA SER A 167 5.53 6.38 -6.27
C SER A 167 6.14 7.72 -6.71
N LEU A 168 6.07 8.05 -8.00
CA LEU A 168 6.59 9.31 -8.51
C LEU A 168 5.79 10.50 -7.96
N THR A 169 4.47 10.40 -7.94
CA THR A 169 3.58 11.44 -7.39
C THR A 169 3.82 11.63 -5.90
N ILE A 170 3.95 10.54 -5.14
CA ILE A 170 4.25 10.58 -3.69
C ILE A 170 5.59 11.29 -3.46
N THR A 171 6.61 10.92 -4.23
CA THR A 171 7.94 11.53 -4.10
C THR A 171 7.91 13.03 -4.43
N ALA A 172 7.26 13.42 -5.52
CA ALA A 172 7.16 14.82 -5.92
C ALA A 172 6.43 15.67 -4.86
N LEU A 173 5.35 15.15 -4.27
CA LEU A 173 4.65 15.84 -3.18
C LEU A 173 5.51 15.91 -1.92
N ALA A 174 6.24 14.86 -1.58
CA ALA A 174 7.14 14.87 -0.42
C ALA A 174 8.29 15.89 -0.60
N GLU A 175 8.89 15.97 -1.79
CA GLU A 175 9.90 16.97 -2.12
C GLU A 175 9.33 18.40 -2.07
N HIS A 176 8.11 18.60 -2.59
CA HIS A 176 7.42 19.87 -2.48
C HIS A 176 7.24 20.28 -1.01
N ALA A 177 6.73 19.39 -0.15
CA ALA A 177 6.59 19.66 1.27
C ALA A 177 7.94 20.03 1.92
N MET A 178 8.99 19.27 1.62
CA MET A 178 10.31 19.52 2.17
C MET A 178 10.93 20.83 1.68
N SER A 179 10.63 21.27 0.47
CA SER A 179 11.09 22.58 -0.04
C SER A 179 10.53 23.78 0.74
N GLN A 180 9.42 23.57 1.47
CA GLN A 180 8.82 24.59 2.33
C GLN A 180 9.42 24.63 3.75
N VAL A 181 10.28 23.69 4.09
CA VAL A 181 10.95 23.64 5.40
C VAL A 181 12.23 24.48 5.32
N PRO A 182 12.39 25.51 6.18
CA PRO A 182 13.60 26.32 6.19
C PRO A 182 14.85 25.48 6.46
N ALA A 183 15.96 25.85 5.84
CA ALA A 183 17.26 25.24 6.12
C ALA A 183 17.63 25.44 7.59
N ALA A 184 18.34 24.47 8.17
CA ALA A 184 18.83 24.56 9.54
C ALA A 184 19.69 25.83 9.71
N GLY A 185 19.32 26.69 10.66
CA GLY A 185 20.00 27.96 10.94
C GLY A 185 19.41 29.19 10.20
N ALA A 186 18.56 29.04 9.21
CA ALA A 186 17.94 30.18 8.51
C ALA A 186 17.02 31.04 9.39
N GLY A 187 16.56 30.54 10.54
CA GLY A 187 15.76 31.28 11.51
C GLY A 187 16.56 32.03 12.56
N ALA A 188 17.88 31.82 12.65
CA ALA A 188 18.73 32.45 13.68
C ALA A 188 19.17 33.89 13.30
N GLU A 189 19.08 34.25 12.01
CA GLU A 189 19.53 35.58 11.53
C GLU A 189 18.44 36.67 11.61
N GLN A 190 17.19 36.33 11.94
CA GLN A 190 16.10 37.30 12.02
C GLN A 190 15.73 37.77 13.43
N GLY A 191 16.54 37.45 14.45
CA GLY A 191 16.25 37.67 15.86
C GLY A 191 17.24 38.59 16.61
N GLU A 192 17.93 39.55 15.98
CA GLU A 192 18.56 40.61 16.74
C GLU A 192 17.52 41.72 17.02
N PRO A 193 17.13 41.96 18.26
CA PRO A 193 16.37 43.14 18.59
C PRO A 193 17.28 44.33 18.39
N THR A 194 16.96 45.19 17.45
CA THR A 194 17.55 46.53 17.34
C THR A 194 17.31 47.25 18.66
N SER A 195 18.34 47.29 19.50
CA SER A 195 18.39 48.16 20.65
C SER A 195 18.33 49.60 20.16
N ALA A 196 17.14 50.22 20.23
CA ALA A 196 17.03 51.65 20.12
C ALA A 196 17.46 52.24 21.45
N ALA A 197 18.67 52.78 21.48
CA ALA A 197 19.15 53.71 22.48
C ALA A 197 18.47 55.09 22.26
N ALA A 198 18.13 55.70 23.35
CA ALA A 198 18.06 57.10 23.74
C ALA A 198 16.77 57.44 24.44
#